data_dbd8ec69c06f019139fe403bb2a03529
#
_entry.id   dbd8ec69c06f019139fe403bb2a03529
#
_cell.length_a   1.000
_cell.length_b   1.000
_cell.length_c   1.000
_cell.angle_alpha   90.00
_cell.angle_beta   90.00
_cell.angle_gamma   90.00
#
_symmetry.space_group_name_H-M   'P 1'
#
loop_
_entity.id
_entity.type
_entity.pdbx_description
1 polymer ?
#
loop_
_entity_poly.entity_id
_entity_poly.type
_entity_poly.pdbx_seq_one_letter_code
_entity_poly.pdbx_strand_id
1 'polypeptide(L)'
;MTKKKKSILSDQRFIVLLVIIVLFAIFSFKSREFRQYTTILSMLDFSYYDLLMAIGVTFPLITGGVDLSIGTGMVCYALIAGSLVRNNNLPVVLAMLLCIVLGIIVGAANGVLIGIMNLPPFLATLCTCMICLLYTSDAADELDGV
;
A
#
# COMPACT_ATOMS: atom_id res chain seq x y z
N MET A 1 10.50 -18.58 -38.22
CA MET A 1 9.91 -17.74 -37.17
C MET A 1 10.93 -16.70 -36.75
N THR A 2 10.86 -15.51 -37.32
CA THR A 2 11.78 -14.38 -37.05
C THR A 2 11.40 -13.74 -35.71
N LYS A 3 12.21 -13.94 -34.68
CA LYS A 3 12.11 -13.17 -33.42
C LYS A 3 12.35 -11.70 -33.74
N LYS A 4 11.28 -10.91 -33.84
CA LYS A 4 11.34 -9.45 -33.92
C LYS A 4 12.07 -8.95 -32.67
N LYS A 5 13.29 -8.43 -32.83
CA LYS A 5 14.07 -7.80 -31.77
C LYS A 5 13.22 -6.62 -31.24
N LYS A 6 12.52 -6.80 -30.10
CA LYS A 6 11.81 -5.70 -29.43
C LYS A 6 12.86 -4.63 -29.12
N SER A 7 12.70 -3.46 -29.70
CA SER A 7 13.53 -2.30 -29.38
C SER A 7 13.40 -2.05 -27.88
N ILE A 8 14.53 -1.82 -27.19
CA ILE A 8 14.59 -1.49 -25.75
C ILE A 8 13.68 -0.29 -25.45
N LEU A 9 13.55 0.65 -26.39
CA LEU A 9 12.64 1.81 -26.34
C LEU A 9 11.14 1.43 -26.40
N SER A 10 10.78 0.21 -26.80
CA SER A 10 9.40 -0.28 -26.84
C SER A 10 9.04 -1.10 -25.58
N ASP A 11 9.98 -1.26 -24.66
CA ASP A 11 9.71 -1.94 -23.39
C ASP A 11 9.00 -0.96 -22.44
N GLN A 12 7.80 -1.32 -21.99
CA GLN A 12 6.98 -0.51 -21.09
C GLN A 12 7.75 -0.08 -19.84
N ARG A 13 8.66 -0.91 -19.35
CA ARG A 13 9.50 -0.62 -18.18
C ARG A 13 10.46 0.54 -18.43
N PHE A 14 11.03 0.59 -19.65
CA PHE A 14 11.94 1.66 -20.04
C PHE A 14 11.20 3.00 -20.19
N ILE A 15 9.99 2.97 -20.76
CA ILE A 15 9.14 4.16 -20.90
C ILE A 15 8.80 4.74 -19.52
N VAL A 16 8.40 3.89 -18.57
CA VAL A 16 8.08 4.32 -17.19
C VAL A 16 9.31 4.94 -16.51
N LEU A 17 10.48 4.30 -16.62
CA LEU A 17 11.71 4.84 -16.07
C LEU A 17 12.07 6.20 -16.66
N LEU A 18 11.93 6.35 -17.97
CA LEU A 18 12.19 7.61 -18.67
C LEU A 18 11.23 8.71 -18.21
N VAL A 19 9.95 8.41 -18.07
CA VAL A 19 8.95 9.36 -17.55
C VAL A 19 9.32 9.81 -16.13
N ILE A 20 9.72 8.90 -15.25
CA ILE A 20 10.14 9.24 -13.88
C ILE A 20 11.36 10.18 -13.90
N ILE A 21 12.37 9.88 -14.71
CA ILE A 21 13.57 10.72 -14.84
C ILE A 21 13.21 12.12 -15.36
N VAL A 22 12.35 12.21 -16.39
CA VAL A 22 11.91 13.49 -16.96
C VAL A 22 11.14 14.31 -15.92
N LEU A 23 10.20 13.70 -15.21
CA LEU A 23 9.44 14.38 -14.15
C LEU A 23 10.36 14.86 -13.02
N PHE A 24 11.29 14.01 -12.58
CA PHE A 24 12.27 14.38 -11.56
C PHE A 24 13.12 15.57 -12.01
N ALA A 25 13.58 15.58 -13.25
CA ALA A 25 14.34 16.70 -13.82
C ALA A 25 13.51 17.98 -13.85
N ILE A 26 12.25 17.92 -14.33
CA ILE A 26 11.37 19.09 -14.40
C ILE A 26 11.16 19.70 -13.02
N PHE A 27 10.80 18.88 -12.01
CA PHE A 27 10.60 19.38 -10.66
C PHE A 27 11.88 19.89 -10.02
N SER A 28 13.01 19.25 -10.29
CA SER A 28 14.32 19.69 -9.80
C SER A 28 14.73 21.07 -10.35
N PHE A 29 14.36 21.37 -11.61
CA PHE A 29 14.61 22.71 -12.19
C PHE A 29 13.60 23.76 -11.70
N LYS A 30 12.34 23.37 -11.48
CA LYS A 30 11.27 24.30 -11.18
C LYS A 30 11.20 24.70 -9.69
N SER A 31 11.58 23.80 -8.78
CA SER A 31 11.49 24.03 -7.33
C SER A 31 12.86 23.88 -6.65
N ARG A 32 13.25 24.93 -5.94
CA ARG A 32 14.47 24.89 -5.11
C ARG A 32 14.28 23.96 -3.89
N GLU A 33 13.06 23.90 -3.37
CA GLU A 33 12.70 23.05 -2.22
C GLU A 33 12.78 21.57 -2.56
N PHE A 34 12.43 21.20 -3.80
CA PHE A 34 12.54 19.82 -4.28
C PHE A 34 13.98 19.30 -4.28
N ARG A 35 14.98 20.18 -4.46
CA ARG A 35 16.41 19.82 -4.45
C ARG A 35 17.01 19.76 -3.06
N GLN A 36 16.25 20.07 -2.01
CA GLN A 36 16.77 19.99 -0.65
C GLN A 36 17.03 18.53 -0.28
N TYR A 37 18.12 18.31 0.43
CA TYR A 37 18.51 16.99 0.92
C TYR A 37 17.39 16.33 1.77
N THR A 38 16.72 17.13 2.60
CA THR A 38 15.58 16.68 3.42
C THR A 38 14.43 16.17 2.57
N THR A 39 14.10 16.83 1.47
CA THR A 39 13.03 16.41 0.56
C THR A 39 13.36 15.09 -0.13
N ILE A 40 14.61 14.93 -0.57
CA ILE A 40 15.07 13.66 -1.19
C ILE A 40 15.03 12.52 -0.18
N LEU A 41 15.48 12.75 1.06
CA LEU A 41 15.38 11.75 2.12
C LEU A 41 13.92 11.36 2.41
N SER A 42 13.03 12.35 2.54
CA SER A 42 11.60 12.07 2.76
C SER A 42 11.00 11.26 1.61
N MET A 43 11.36 11.53 0.36
CA MET A 43 10.93 10.72 -0.79
C MET A 43 11.41 9.28 -0.69
N LEU A 44 12.66 9.06 -0.28
CA LEU A 44 13.19 7.72 -0.08
C LEU A 44 12.46 6.99 1.06
N ASP A 45 12.22 7.69 2.17
CA ASP A 45 11.50 7.13 3.32
C ASP A 45 10.07 6.70 2.94
N PHE A 46 9.32 7.53 2.20
CA PHE A 46 8.01 7.13 1.69
C PHE A 46 8.09 5.95 0.72
N SER A 47 9.14 5.87 -0.09
CA SER A 47 9.33 4.77 -1.04
C SER A 47 9.49 3.40 -0.36
N TYR A 48 9.94 3.33 0.90
CA TYR A 48 9.99 2.07 1.65
C TYR A 48 8.61 1.46 1.87
N TYR A 49 7.64 2.29 2.24
CA TYR A 49 6.26 1.83 2.47
C TYR A 49 5.65 1.33 1.16
N ASP A 50 5.84 2.08 0.09
CA ASP A 50 5.34 1.71 -1.24
C ASP A 50 6.00 0.42 -1.75
N LEU A 51 7.29 0.22 -1.49
CA LEU A 51 8.01 -0.99 -1.87
C LEU A 51 7.46 -2.23 -1.15
N LEU A 52 7.22 -2.15 0.16
CA LEU A 52 6.64 -3.25 0.93
C LEU A 52 5.23 -3.57 0.45
N MET A 53 4.41 -2.54 0.18
CA MET A 53 3.07 -2.72 -0.38
C MET A 53 3.13 -3.35 -1.77
N ALA A 54 4.04 -2.91 -2.64
CA ALA A 54 4.21 -3.47 -3.98
C ALA A 54 4.58 -4.96 -3.96
N ILE A 55 5.42 -5.38 -3.01
CA ILE A 55 5.73 -6.80 -2.80
C ILE A 55 4.45 -7.56 -2.41
N GLY A 56 3.67 -7.03 -1.47
CA GLY A 56 2.41 -7.65 -1.04
C GLY A 56 1.40 -7.80 -2.19
N VAL A 57 1.20 -6.74 -2.99
CA VAL A 57 0.29 -6.72 -4.15
C VAL A 57 0.72 -7.69 -5.26
N THR A 58 2.01 -7.99 -5.35
CA THR A 58 2.53 -8.89 -6.39
C THR A 58 1.92 -10.30 -6.29
N PHE A 59 1.67 -10.82 -5.08
CA PHE A 59 1.10 -12.15 -4.89
C PHE A 59 -0.33 -12.29 -5.48
N PRO A 60 -1.29 -11.42 -5.15
CA PRO A 60 -2.61 -11.44 -5.79
C PRO A 60 -2.54 -11.26 -7.31
N LEU A 61 -1.66 -10.40 -7.82
CA LEU A 61 -1.51 -10.17 -9.25
C LEU A 61 -1.02 -11.41 -10.00
N ILE A 62 -0.13 -12.21 -9.42
CA ILE A 62 0.35 -13.47 -10.02
C ILE A 62 -0.80 -14.46 -10.16
N THR A 63 -1.75 -14.49 -9.23
CA THR A 63 -2.94 -15.35 -9.28
C THR A 63 -4.06 -14.80 -10.16
N GLY A 64 -3.84 -13.64 -10.80
CA GLY A 64 -4.83 -12.97 -11.66
C GLY A 64 -5.89 -12.19 -10.90
N GLY A 65 -5.73 -12.01 -9.59
CA GLY A 65 -6.59 -11.19 -8.74
C GLY A 65 -6.07 -9.77 -8.55
N VAL A 66 -6.97 -8.85 -8.19
CA VAL A 66 -6.61 -7.50 -7.73
C VAL A 66 -7.04 -7.37 -6.28
N ASP A 67 -6.09 -7.01 -5.41
CA ASP A 67 -6.37 -6.76 -4.00
C ASP A 67 -6.42 -5.27 -3.72
N LEU A 68 -7.61 -4.76 -3.44
CA LEU A 68 -7.85 -3.36 -3.09
C LEU A 68 -7.75 -3.09 -1.58
N SER A 69 -7.68 -4.14 -0.75
CA SER A 69 -7.71 -3.99 0.70
C SER A 69 -6.36 -3.62 1.31
N ILE A 70 -5.26 -3.79 0.58
CA ILE A 70 -3.89 -3.62 1.11
C ILE A 70 -3.66 -2.20 1.63
N GLY A 71 -4.01 -1.16 0.84
CA GLY A 71 -3.78 0.22 1.22
C GLY A 71 -4.60 0.65 2.44
N THR A 72 -5.91 0.41 2.41
CA THR A 72 -6.81 0.75 3.52
C THR A 72 -6.57 -0.11 4.76
N GLY A 73 -6.22 -1.39 4.57
CA GLY A 73 -5.84 -2.31 5.65
C GLY A 73 -4.60 -1.80 6.39
N MET A 74 -3.57 -1.36 5.68
CA MET A 74 -2.36 -0.81 6.31
C MET A 74 -2.69 0.36 7.24
N VAL A 75 -3.50 1.30 6.79
CA VAL A 75 -3.90 2.47 7.60
C VAL A 75 -4.77 2.02 8.78
N CYS A 76 -5.75 1.14 8.55
CA CYS A 76 -6.63 0.61 9.58
C CYS A 76 -5.85 -0.08 10.71
N TYR A 77 -4.95 -1.00 10.38
CA TYR A 77 -4.16 -1.73 11.39
C TYR A 77 -3.21 -0.80 12.13
N ALA A 78 -2.63 0.18 11.44
CA ALA A 78 -1.77 1.19 12.08
C ALA A 78 -2.55 2.07 13.07
N LEU A 79 -3.79 2.46 12.75
CA LEU A 79 -4.65 3.23 13.65
C LEU A 79 -5.08 2.41 14.87
N ILE A 80 -5.47 1.15 14.67
CA ILE A 80 -5.81 0.24 15.79
C ILE A 80 -4.61 0.09 16.73
N ALA A 81 -3.44 -0.24 16.19
CA ALA A 81 -2.24 -0.42 16.99
C ALA A 81 -1.82 0.87 17.68
N GLY A 82 -1.85 2.00 16.96
CA GLY A 82 -1.51 3.31 17.50
C GLY A 82 -2.43 3.75 18.64
N SER A 83 -3.74 3.51 18.51
CA SER A 83 -4.71 3.81 19.56
C SER A 83 -4.46 2.98 20.83
N LEU A 84 -4.13 1.69 20.67
CA LEU A 84 -3.81 0.82 21.80
C LEU A 84 -2.52 1.22 22.52
N VAL A 85 -1.50 1.65 21.77
CA VAL A 85 -0.27 2.18 22.37
C VAL A 85 -0.56 3.46 23.15
N ARG A 86 -1.37 4.36 22.58
CA ARG A 86 -1.67 5.66 23.17
C ARG A 86 -2.60 5.56 24.38
N ASN A 87 -3.68 4.80 24.27
CA ASN A 87 -4.75 4.81 25.28
C ASN A 87 -4.52 3.74 26.37
N ASN A 88 -3.94 2.60 26.00
CA ASN A 88 -3.75 1.46 26.90
C ASN A 88 -2.29 1.25 27.31
N ASN A 89 -1.36 2.14 26.92
CA ASN A 89 0.08 2.01 27.17
C ASN A 89 0.67 0.66 26.71
N LEU A 90 0.12 0.13 25.59
CA LEU A 90 0.60 -1.14 25.05
C LEU A 90 2.05 -1.00 24.56
N PRO A 91 2.97 -1.93 24.87
CA PRO A 91 4.31 -1.90 24.31
C PRO A 91 4.30 -1.90 22.79
N VAL A 92 5.12 -1.05 22.15
CA VAL A 92 5.17 -0.90 20.68
C VAL A 92 5.39 -2.25 19.97
N VAL A 93 6.23 -3.11 20.53
CA VAL A 93 6.49 -4.45 19.97
C VAL A 93 5.21 -5.29 19.90
N LEU A 94 4.39 -5.24 20.96
CA LEU A 94 3.12 -5.97 20.99
C LEU A 94 2.10 -5.38 20.02
N ALA A 95 2.08 -4.07 19.83
CA ALA A 95 1.26 -3.40 18.83
C ALA A 95 1.66 -3.80 17.39
N MET A 96 2.96 -3.94 17.12
CA MET A 96 3.45 -4.44 15.82
C MET A 96 3.04 -5.89 15.57
N LEU A 97 3.13 -6.76 16.58
CA LEU A 97 2.64 -8.15 16.47
C LEU A 97 1.14 -8.19 16.21
N LEU A 98 0.38 -7.32 16.85
CA LEU A 98 -1.06 -7.21 16.61
C LEU A 98 -1.37 -6.83 15.16
N CYS A 99 -0.65 -5.88 14.57
CA CYS A 99 -0.80 -5.53 13.15
C CYS A 99 -0.58 -6.74 12.25
N ILE A 100 0.45 -7.55 12.52
CA ILE A 100 0.75 -8.76 11.74
C ILE A 100 -0.41 -9.76 11.87
N VAL A 101 -0.91 -10.01 13.08
CA VAL A 101 -2.02 -10.93 13.33
C VAL A 101 -3.29 -10.46 12.61
N LEU A 102 -3.63 -9.17 12.70
CA LEU A 102 -4.77 -8.60 12.01
C LEU A 102 -4.65 -8.76 10.49
N GLY A 103 -3.47 -8.48 9.93
CA GLY A 103 -3.21 -8.67 8.50
C GLY A 103 -3.38 -10.12 8.07
N ILE A 104 -2.91 -11.08 8.87
CA ILE A 104 -3.08 -12.52 8.60
C ILE A 104 -4.57 -12.90 8.64
N ILE A 105 -5.32 -12.45 9.64
CA ILE A 105 -6.74 -12.78 9.80
C ILE A 105 -7.54 -12.24 8.59
N VAL A 106 -7.34 -10.98 8.24
CA VAL A 106 -8.06 -10.35 7.12
C VAL A 106 -7.63 -10.97 5.78
N GLY A 107 -6.34 -11.23 5.59
CA GLY A 107 -5.85 -11.93 4.41
C GLY A 107 -6.41 -13.35 4.28
N ALA A 108 -6.50 -14.10 5.39
CA ALA A 108 -7.11 -15.42 5.41
C ALA A 108 -8.61 -15.36 5.09
N ALA A 109 -9.34 -14.37 5.63
CA ALA A 109 -10.74 -14.15 5.33
C ALA A 109 -10.95 -13.89 3.83
N ASN A 110 -10.18 -12.99 3.23
CA ASN A 110 -10.21 -12.76 1.79
C ASN A 110 -9.86 -14.03 1.00
N GLY A 111 -8.85 -14.78 1.45
CA GLY A 111 -8.48 -16.06 0.84
C GLY A 111 -9.60 -17.10 0.85
N VAL A 112 -10.36 -17.20 1.93
CA VAL A 112 -11.54 -18.08 2.03
C VAL A 112 -12.66 -17.61 1.09
N LEU A 113 -12.97 -16.32 1.08
CA LEU A 113 -13.99 -15.75 0.20
C LEU A 113 -13.66 -16.00 -1.29
N ILE A 114 -12.41 -15.84 -1.68
CA ILE A 114 -11.98 -16.00 -3.06
C ILE A 114 -11.78 -17.48 -3.42
N GLY A 115 -11.06 -18.23 -2.59
CA GLY A 115 -10.62 -19.58 -2.92
C GLY A 115 -11.67 -20.65 -2.65
N ILE A 116 -12.51 -20.49 -1.63
CA ILE A 116 -13.53 -21.48 -1.25
C ILE A 116 -14.92 -21.06 -1.76
N MET A 117 -15.30 -19.81 -1.57
CA MET A 117 -16.62 -19.32 -2.00
C MET A 117 -16.65 -18.88 -3.47
N ASN A 118 -15.51 -18.91 -4.17
CA ASN A 118 -15.36 -18.50 -5.58
C ASN A 118 -15.86 -17.08 -5.87
N LEU A 119 -15.74 -16.17 -4.90
CA LEU A 119 -16.05 -14.76 -5.13
C LEU A 119 -14.96 -14.12 -6.01
N PRO A 120 -15.34 -13.20 -6.90
CA PRO A 120 -14.36 -12.42 -7.66
C PRO A 120 -13.41 -11.69 -6.69
N PRO A 121 -12.07 -11.78 -6.89
CA PRO A 121 -11.08 -11.17 -5.98
C PRO A 121 -11.32 -9.67 -5.74
N PHE A 122 -11.70 -8.96 -6.79
CA PHE A 122 -12.05 -7.55 -6.71
C PHE A 122 -13.21 -7.29 -5.72
N LEU A 123 -14.26 -8.10 -5.75
CA LEU A 123 -15.43 -7.90 -4.90
C LEU A 123 -15.11 -8.21 -3.42
N ALA A 124 -14.43 -9.31 -3.15
CA ALA A 124 -14.04 -9.69 -1.80
C ALA A 124 -13.13 -8.62 -1.14
N THR A 125 -12.10 -8.19 -1.86
CA THR A 125 -11.15 -7.20 -1.35
C THR A 125 -11.75 -5.78 -1.28
N LEU A 126 -12.71 -5.45 -2.14
CA LEU A 126 -13.48 -4.21 -2.04
C LEU A 126 -14.32 -4.16 -0.77
N CYS A 127 -15.00 -5.24 -0.41
CA CYS A 127 -15.74 -5.32 0.85
C CYS A 127 -14.83 -5.11 2.06
N THR A 128 -13.67 -5.76 2.08
CA THR A 128 -12.67 -5.58 3.14
C THR A 128 -12.15 -4.14 3.17
N CYS A 129 -11.89 -3.55 2.00
CA CYS A 129 -11.49 -2.15 1.86
C CYS A 129 -12.52 -1.22 2.50
N MET A 130 -13.83 -1.42 2.24
CA MET A 130 -14.91 -0.61 2.80
C MET A 130 -15.03 -0.77 4.32
N ILE A 131 -14.87 -1.97 4.85
CA ILE A 131 -14.86 -2.21 6.30
C ILE A 131 -13.68 -1.47 6.96
N CYS A 132 -12.48 -1.57 6.40
CA CYS A 132 -11.31 -0.85 6.91
C CYS A 132 -11.50 0.66 6.83
N LEU A 133 -12.09 1.16 5.74
CA LEU A 133 -12.34 2.59 5.54
C LEU A 133 -13.35 3.13 6.55
N LEU A 134 -14.42 2.39 6.83
CA LEU A 134 -15.41 2.76 7.84
C LEU A 134 -14.75 2.93 9.21
N TYR A 135 -13.92 1.98 9.62
CA TYR A 135 -13.21 2.06 10.89
C TYR A 135 -12.24 3.26 10.95
N THR A 136 -11.56 3.58 9.85
CA THR A 136 -10.65 4.72 9.80
C THR A 136 -11.40 6.06 9.85
N SER A 137 -12.61 6.15 9.26
CA SER A 137 -13.45 7.35 9.33
C SER A 137 -13.99 7.56 10.73
N ASP A 138 -14.50 6.52 11.37
CA ASP A 138 -15.01 6.60 12.76
C ASP A 138 -13.90 7.03 13.74
N ALA A 139 -12.70 6.48 13.57
CA ALA A 139 -11.54 6.87 14.37
C ALA A 139 -11.08 8.32 14.16
N ALA A 140 -11.25 8.86 12.95
CA ALA A 140 -10.95 10.27 12.65
C ALA A 140 -11.99 11.22 13.29
N ASP A 141 -13.26 10.86 13.21
CA ASP A 141 -14.35 11.65 13.80
C ASP A 141 -14.25 11.71 15.33
N GLU A 142 -13.81 10.63 15.99
CA GLU A 142 -13.55 10.63 17.43
C GLU A 142 -12.37 11.54 17.83
N LEU A 143 -11.40 11.76 16.95
CA LEU A 143 -10.25 12.63 17.21
C LEU A 143 -10.58 14.11 17.00
N ASP A 144 -11.52 14.43 16.12
CA ASP A 144 -11.96 15.82 15.84
C ASP A 144 -13.07 16.27 16.81
N GLY A 145 -13.63 15.36 17.59
CA GLY A 145 -14.71 15.62 18.57
C GLY A 145 -14.25 16.10 19.95
N VAL A 146 -12.97 16.52 20.12
CA VAL A 146 -12.42 17.06 21.38
C VAL A 146 -12.24 18.54 21.33
#